data_b78aab88018887ecb238b0d1d6b74f2d
#
_entry.id   b78aab88018887ecb238b0d1d6b74f2d
#
_cell.length_a   1.000
_cell.length_b   1.000
_cell.length_c   1.000
_cell.angle_alpha   90.00
_cell.angle_beta   90.00
_cell.angle_gamma   90.00
#
_symmetry.space_group_name_H-M   'P 1'
#
loop_
_entity.id
_entity.type
_entity.pdbx_description
1 polymer ?
#
loop_
_entity_poly.entity_id
_entity_poly.type
_entity_poly.pdbx_seq_one_letter_code
_entity_poly.pdbx_strand_id
1 'polypeptide(L)'
;MSNQSLEVQQKKEVVTKGEKTVPARFYVPGTDIYETEEALQVVMEVPGVDRKNIDVKLENDELHVEARIDFSNYEGMEPLYTEYNVGHFARSFSLSQQIDQNNIAANLSDGVLTLTLKKIQQAQPRRIEIR
;
A
#
# COMPACT_ATOMS: atom_id res chain seq x y z
N MET A 1 20.65 -5.02 -3.56
CA MET A 1 19.91 -5.29 -2.34
C MET A 1 18.54 -4.73 -2.44
N SER A 2 17.62 -5.59 -2.28
CA SER A 2 16.26 -5.30 -2.69
C SER A 2 15.57 -4.21 -1.87
N ASN A 3 15.96 -4.01 -0.63
CA ASN A 3 15.20 -3.11 0.23
C ASN A 3 15.79 -1.71 0.38
N GLN A 4 16.78 -1.39 -0.44
CA GLN A 4 17.41 -0.08 -0.31
C GLN A 4 16.59 1.05 -0.88
N SER A 5 15.67 0.76 -1.79
CA SER A 5 14.84 1.77 -2.42
C SER A 5 13.56 2.06 -1.63
N LEU A 6 13.25 1.23 -0.68
CA LEU A 6 11.98 1.32 0.02
C LEU A 6 12.16 1.01 1.50
N GLU A 7 11.78 1.95 2.33
CA GLU A 7 11.84 1.77 3.75
C GLU A 7 10.41 1.74 4.29
N VAL A 8 10.10 0.68 5.04
CA VAL A 8 8.74 0.45 5.49
C VAL A 8 8.54 1.00 6.90
N GLN A 9 7.52 1.82 7.05
CA GLN A 9 7.08 2.28 8.35
C GLN A 9 5.84 1.50 8.75
N GLN A 10 5.97 0.64 9.73
CA GLN A 10 4.87 -0.21 10.13
C GLN A 10 4.03 0.48 11.19
N LYS A 11 2.75 0.57 10.91
CA LYS A 11 1.76 1.01 11.88
C LYS A 11 0.81 -0.15 12.07
N LYS A 12 0.97 -0.86 13.16
CA LYS A 12 0.20 -2.08 13.35
C LYS A 12 -1.28 -1.82 13.48
N GLU A 13 -1.63 -0.79 14.17
CA GLU A 13 -3.02 -0.44 14.39
C GLU A 13 -3.12 1.06 14.65
N VAL A 14 -4.00 1.71 13.93
CA VAL A 14 -4.23 3.14 14.08
C VAL A 14 -5.69 3.36 14.39
N VAL A 15 -5.97 4.08 15.46
CA VAL A 15 -7.34 4.42 15.82
C VAL A 15 -7.73 5.68 15.08
N THR A 16 -8.83 5.61 14.36
CA THR A 16 -9.36 6.75 13.63
C THR A 16 -10.07 7.68 14.60
N LYS A 17 -9.64 8.93 14.64
CA LYS A 17 -10.26 9.92 15.50
C LYS A 17 -11.38 10.64 14.78
N GLY A 18 -12.43 10.95 15.50
CA GLY A 18 -13.54 11.71 14.97
C GLY A 18 -14.60 10.91 14.24
N GLU A 19 -14.41 9.64 14.08
CA GLU A 19 -15.42 8.77 13.52
C GLU A 19 -16.53 8.54 14.52
N LYS A 20 -17.76 8.69 14.07
CA LYS A 20 -18.89 8.68 15.00
C LYS A 20 -19.68 7.39 14.99
N THR A 21 -19.68 6.66 13.90
CA THR A 21 -20.64 5.59 13.72
C THR A 21 -20.08 4.21 14.00
N VAL A 22 -18.96 3.90 13.41
CA VAL A 22 -18.35 2.59 13.62
C VAL A 22 -16.90 2.83 14.02
N PRO A 23 -16.48 2.26 15.18
CA PRO A 23 -15.07 2.39 15.54
C PRO A 23 -14.26 1.67 14.47
N ALA A 24 -13.62 2.45 13.64
CA ALA A 24 -12.82 1.90 12.55
C ALA A 24 -11.38 1.81 12.99
N ARG A 25 -10.82 0.62 12.86
CA ARG A 25 -9.42 0.39 13.13
C ARG A 25 -8.68 0.21 11.83
N PHE A 26 -7.43 0.62 11.84
CA PHE A 26 -6.54 0.39 10.71
C PHE A 26 -5.55 -0.70 11.05
N TYR A 27 -5.31 -1.56 10.09
CA TYR A 27 -4.37 -2.67 10.22
C TYR A 27 -3.33 -2.56 9.12
N VAL A 28 -2.15 -3.08 9.39
CA VAL A 28 -1.12 -3.17 8.37
C VAL A 28 -1.46 -4.36 7.48
N PRO A 29 -1.64 -4.16 6.18
CA PRO A 29 -1.94 -5.27 5.29
C PRO A 29 -0.73 -6.17 5.12
N GLY A 30 -0.99 -7.45 4.90
CA GLY A 30 0.06 -8.38 4.50
C GLY A 30 0.70 -7.86 3.21
N THR A 31 2.02 -7.78 3.18
CA THR A 31 2.72 -7.11 2.08
C THR A 31 3.94 -7.89 1.67
N ASP A 32 4.11 -8.06 0.36
CA ASP A 32 5.32 -8.59 -0.24
C ASP A 32 5.91 -7.53 -1.15
N ILE A 33 7.24 -7.45 -1.15
CA ILE A 33 7.95 -6.50 -1.99
C ILE A 33 8.89 -7.27 -2.90
N TYR A 34 8.75 -7.06 -4.20
CA TYR A 34 9.58 -7.68 -5.21
C TYR A 34 10.38 -6.62 -5.94
N GLU A 35 11.66 -6.87 -6.14
CA GLU A 35 12.48 -5.95 -6.89
C GLU A 35 12.88 -6.58 -8.21
N THR A 36 12.67 -5.83 -9.29
CA THR A 36 13.19 -6.18 -10.61
C THR A 36 14.22 -5.14 -11.01
N GLU A 37 14.84 -5.35 -12.16
CA GLU A 37 15.83 -4.38 -12.64
C GLU A 37 15.22 -3.01 -12.93
N GLU A 38 13.94 -2.97 -13.26
CA GLU A 38 13.28 -1.75 -13.68
C GLU A 38 12.37 -1.13 -12.62
N ALA A 39 11.92 -1.92 -11.65
CA ALA A 39 10.89 -1.45 -10.75
C ALA A 39 10.89 -2.22 -9.42
N LEU A 40 10.21 -1.62 -8.46
CA LEU A 40 9.78 -2.31 -7.26
C LEU A 40 8.29 -2.59 -7.39
N GLN A 41 7.89 -3.79 -7.02
CA GLN A 41 6.48 -4.14 -6.94
C GLN A 41 6.11 -4.41 -5.50
N VAL A 42 5.10 -3.72 -5.05
CA VAL A 42 4.58 -3.86 -3.69
C VAL A 42 3.20 -4.50 -3.81
N VAL A 43 3.04 -5.67 -3.22
CA VAL A 43 1.81 -6.43 -3.31
C VAL A 43 1.20 -6.49 -1.92
N MET A 44 0.00 -5.93 -1.78
CA MET A 44 -0.68 -5.86 -0.48
C MET A 44 -2.03 -6.55 -0.55
N GLU A 45 -2.35 -7.30 0.48
CA GLU A 45 -3.65 -7.94 0.59
C GLU A 45 -4.61 -7.00 1.31
N VAL A 46 -5.64 -6.57 0.60
CA VAL A 46 -6.67 -5.68 1.15
C VAL A 46 -8.05 -6.26 0.86
N PRO A 47 -8.35 -7.44 1.41
CA PRO A 47 -9.61 -8.10 1.11
C PRO A 47 -10.80 -7.26 1.54
N GLY A 48 -11.83 -7.29 0.72
CA GLY A 48 -13.08 -6.58 1.01
C GLY A 48 -13.07 -5.10 0.71
N VAL A 49 -12.00 -4.59 0.09
CA VAL A 49 -11.89 -3.17 -0.23
C VAL A 49 -12.18 -2.95 -1.71
N ASP A 50 -13.03 -1.98 -2.00
CA ASP A 50 -13.31 -1.56 -3.37
C ASP A 50 -12.29 -0.53 -3.84
N ARG A 51 -12.07 -0.49 -5.15
CA ARG A 51 -11.11 0.44 -5.74
C ARG A 51 -11.38 1.89 -5.33
N LYS A 52 -12.62 2.28 -5.29
CA LYS A 52 -13.00 3.66 -4.96
C LYS A 52 -12.65 4.05 -3.53
N ASN A 53 -12.38 3.06 -2.68
CA ASN A 53 -12.06 3.29 -1.28
C ASN A 53 -10.57 3.14 -1.00
N ILE A 54 -9.75 3.15 -2.03
CA ILE A 54 -8.30 3.10 -1.90
C ILE A 54 -7.74 4.47 -2.25
N ASP A 55 -6.92 4.98 -1.35
CA ASP A 55 -6.24 6.25 -1.56
C ASP A 55 -4.73 5.99 -1.49
N VAL A 56 -4.03 6.38 -2.54
CA VAL A 56 -2.57 6.27 -2.61
C VAL A 56 -2.04 7.68 -2.78
N LYS A 57 -1.32 8.14 -1.79
CA LYS A 57 -0.83 9.51 -1.75
C LYS A 57 0.68 9.52 -1.65
N LEU A 58 1.31 10.40 -2.42
CA LEU A 58 2.75 10.60 -2.35
C LEU A 58 3.01 11.99 -1.81
N GLU A 59 3.74 12.06 -0.70
CA GLU A 59 4.02 13.32 -0.04
C GLU A 59 5.35 13.23 0.68
N ASN A 60 6.25 14.19 0.44
CA ASN A 60 7.54 14.24 1.13
C ASN A 60 8.34 12.95 1.01
N ASP A 61 8.38 12.39 -0.19
CA ASP A 61 9.07 11.13 -0.47
C ASP A 61 8.51 9.94 0.28
N GLU A 62 7.30 10.07 0.79
CA GLU A 62 6.60 8.96 1.43
C GLU A 62 5.36 8.59 0.65
N LEU A 63 5.18 7.31 0.46
CA LEU A 63 4.00 6.77 -0.19
C LEU A 63 3.07 6.26 0.89
N HIS A 64 1.88 6.83 0.95
CA HIS A 64 0.86 6.44 1.93
C HIS A 64 -0.27 5.72 1.23
N VAL A 65 -0.57 4.53 1.70
CA VAL A 65 -1.67 3.74 1.16
C VAL A 65 -2.71 3.56 2.24
N GLU A 66 -3.94 3.91 1.91
CA GLU A 66 -5.06 3.74 2.82
C GLU A 66 -6.18 3.05 2.05
N ALA A 67 -6.67 1.96 2.59
CA ALA A 67 -7.72 1.19 1.97
C ALA A 67 -8.83 0.99 2.98
N ARG A 68 -10.03 1.48 2.66
CA ARG A 68 -11.13 1.50 3.60
C ARG A 68 -12.19 0.48 3.20
N ILE A 69 -12.67 -0.24 4.18
CA ILE A 69 -13.78 -1.16 3.99
C ILE A 69 -15.09 -0.38 4.11
N ASP A 70 -16.00 -0.67 3.22
CA ASP A 70 -17.34 -0.10 3.27
C ASP A 70 -18.17 -0.93 4.24
N PHE A 71 -18.38 -0.38 5.43
CA PHE A 71 -19.12 -1.07 6.47
C PHE A 71 -20.61 -1.12 6.22
N SER A 72 -21.11 -0.43 5.23
CA SER A 72 -22.53 -0.51 4.91
C SER A 72 -22.95 -1.93 4.56
N ASN A 73 -22.03 -2.74 4.05
CA ASN A 73 -22.30 -4.14 3.75
C ASN A 73 -22.47 -4.99 5.00
N TYR A 74 -22.13 -4.45 6.16
CA TYR A 74 -22.16 -5.17 7.41
C TYR A 74 -23.27 -4.66 8.33
N GLU A 75 -24.09 -3.75 7.87
CA GLU A 75 -25.20 -3.23 8.65
C GLU A 75 -26.20 -4.34 8.95
N GLY A 76 -26.63 -4.42 10.21
CA GLY A 76 -27.56 -5.44 10.64
C GLY A 76 -26.93 -6.79 10.91
N MET A 77 -25.63 -6.90 10.76
CA MET A 77 -24.94 -8.15 11.05
C MET A 77 -24.60 -8.27 12.53
N GLU A 78 -24.46 -9.51 12.96
CA GLU A 78 -24.20 -9.82 14.35
C GLU A 78 -22.83 -9.35 14.80
N PRO A 79 -22.66 -9.03 16.10
CA PRO A 79 -21.37 -8.60 16.64
C PRO A 79 -20.24 -9.61 16.48
N LEU A 80 -20.55 -10.84 16.10
CA LEU A 80 -19.55 -11.85 15.84
C LEU A 80 -18.46 -11.37 14.88
N TYR A 81 -18.80 -10.47 14.01
CA TYR A 81 -17.85 -9.99 13.01
C TYR A 81 -16.70 -9.19 13.60
N THR A 82 -16.82 -8.77 14.84
CA THR A 82 -15.71 -8.09 15.50
C THR A 82 -14.54 -9.04 15.74
N GLU A 83 -14.77 -10.32 15.73
CA GLU A 83 -13.71 -11.30 15.93
C GLU A 83 -12.85 -11.51 14.68
N TYR A 84 -13.28 -11.00 13.54
CA TYR A 84 -12.59 -11.21 12.27
C TYR A 84 -11.71 -10.05 11.86
N ASN A 85 -11.36 -9.19 12.80
CA ASN A 85 -10.48 -8.07 12.51
C ASN A 85 -10.96 -7.23 11.33
N VAL A 86 -12.24 -6.94 11.31
CA VAL A 86 -12.81 -6.09 10.27
C VAL A 86 -12.34 -4.66 10.51
N GLY A 87 -11.65 -4.11 9.54
CA GLY A 87 -11.14 -2.75 9.66
C GLY A 87 -10.51 -2.29 8.38
N HIS A 88 -9.97 -1.11 8.42
CA HIS A 88 -9.29 -0.53 7.28
C HIS A 88 -7.83 -0.95 7.26
N PHE A 89 -7.18 -0.72 6.14
CA PHE A 89 -5.76 -1.01 5.98
C PHE A 89 -5.01 0.29 5.73
N ALA A 90 -3.83 0.41 6.31
CA ALA A 90 -2.98 1.56 6.07
C ALA A 90 -1.52 1.15 6.14
N ARG A 91 -0.73 1.68 5.22
CA ARG A 91 0.70 1.45 5.22
C ARG A 91 1.43 2.61 4.56
N SER A 92 2.58 2.94 5.09
CA SER A 92 3.42 4.01 4.56
C SER A 92 4.80 3.46 4.22
N PHE A 93 5.37 4.01 3.16
CA PHE A 93 6.70 3.63 2.69
C PHE A 93 7.52 4.88 2.44
N SER A 94 8.77 4.87 2.88
CA SER A 94 9.70 5.93 2.51
C SER A 94 10.40 5.51 1.23
N LEU A 95 10.38 6.37 0.24
CA LEU A 95 10.94 6.08 -1.07
C LEU A 95 12.33 6.68 -1.20
N SER A 96 13.26 5.89 -1.73
CA SER A 96 14.59 6.39 -2.04
C SER A 96 14.54 7.22 -3.32
N GLN A 97 15.62 7.93 -3.59
CA GLN A 97 15.72 8.73 -4.79
C GLN A 97 15.85 7.91 -6.06
N GLN A 98 15.99 6.60 -5.93
CA GLN A 98 16.03 5.72 -7.08
C GLN A 98 14.66 5.47 -7.70
N ILE A 99 13.61 5.86 -7.02
CA ILE A 99 12.25 5.68 -7.50
C ILE A 99 11.81 6.91 -8.27
N ASP A 100 11.26 6.69 -9.46
CA ASP A 100 10.66 7.75 -10.26
C ASP A 100 9.26 8.02 -9.73
N GLN A 101 9.11 9.10 -8.99
CA GLN A 101 7.86 9.44 -8.33
C GLN A 101 6.75 9.82 -9.29
N ASN A 102 7.10 10.11 -10.54
CA ASN A 102 6.11 10.41 -11.57
C ASN A 102 5.63 9.16 -12.31
N ASN A 103 6.14 8.00 -11.93
CA ASN A 103 5.87 6.76 -12.65
C ASN A 103 5.51 5.64 -11.68
N ILE A 104 4.44 5.87 -10.94
CA ILE A 104 3.90 4.92 -9.97
C ILE A 104 2.52 4.52 -10.44
N ALA A 105 2.29 3.22 -10.55
CA ALA A 105 1.01 2.69 -10.97
C ALA A 105 0.42 1.80 -9.89
N ALA A 106 -0.89 1.77 -9.81
CA ALA A 106 -1.60 0.95 -8.84
C ALA A 106 -2.67 0.14 -9.55
N ASN A 107 -2.84 -1.09 -9.13
CA ASN A 107 -3.84 -1.97 -9.68
C ASN A 107 -4.45 -2.83 -8.56
N LEU A 108 -5.77 -2.92 -8.55
CA LEU A 108 -6.50 -3.77 -7.61
C LEU A 108 -7.16 -4.92 -8.37
N SER A 109 -6.89 -6.13 -7.92
CA SER A 109 -7.49 -7.32 -8.50
C SER A 109 -7.71 -8.35 -7.39
N ASP A 110 -8.96 -8.79 -7.22
CA ASP A 110 -9.31 -9.84 -6.27
C ASP A 110 -8.78 -9.61 -4.86
N GLY A 111 -8.91 -8.39 -4.36
CA GLY A 111 -8.47 -8.05 -3.01
C GLY A 111 -6.97 -7.87 -2.88
N VAL A 112 -6.25 -7.85 -3.98
CA VAL A 112 -4.81 -7.66 -3.98
C VAL A 112 -4.47 -6.35 -4.68
N LEU A 113 -3.85 -5.44 -3.94
CA LEU A 113 -3.39 -4.17 -4.47
C LEU A 113 -1.92 -4.29 -4.84
N THR A 114 -1.62 -4.05 -6.10
CA THR A 114 -0.25 -4.09 -6.59
C THR A 114 0.19 -2.68 -6.98
N LEU A 115 1.25 -2.22 -6.35
CA LEU A 115 1.87 -0.95 -6.70
C LEU A 115 3.15 -1.24 -7.47
N THR A 116 3.30 -0.59 -8.61
CA THR A 116 4.51 -0.70 -9.41
C THR A 116 5.23 0.65 -9.36
N LEU A 117 6.40 0.66 -8.77
CA LEU A 117 7.20 1.86 -8.57
C LEU A 117 8.42 1.74 -9.47
N LYS A 118 8.42 2.44 -10.58
CA LYS A 118 9.53 2.36 -11.51
C LYS A 118 10.76 3.07 -10.96
N LYS A 119 11.90 2.51 -11.26
CA LYS A 119 13.17 3.12 -10.91
C LYS A 119 13.50 4.20 -11.93
N ILE A 120 14.18 5.23 -11.49
CA ILE A 120 14.68 6.24 -12.43
C ILE A 120 15.65 5.58 -13.40
N GLN A 121 15.83 6.22 -14.54
CA GLN A 121 16.63 5.64 -15.59
C GLN A 121 18.08 5.41 -15.17
N GLN A 122 18.64 6.29 -14.36
CA GLN A 122 19.99 6.16 -13.87
C GLN A 122 20.20 4.99 -12.93
N ALA A 123 19.12 4.51 -12.31
CA ALA A 123 19.17 3.39 -11.37
C ALA A 123 18.99 2.05 -12.05
N GLN A 124 18.61 2.04 -13.33
CA GLN A 124 18.42 0.80 -14.07
C GLN A 124 19.75 0.31 -14.63
N PRO A 125 19.91 -1.00 -14.80
CA PRO A 125 21.13 -1.53 -15.40
C PRO A 125 21.31 -1.01 -16.82
N ARG A 126 22.52 -0.75 -17.18
CA ARG A 126 22.83 -0.37 -18.55
C ARG A 126 24.17 -0.94 -18.95
N ARG A 127 24.30 -1.21 -20.23
CA ARG A 127 25.50 -1.80 -20.75
C ARG A 127 26.55 -0.70 -20.99
N ILE A 128 27.77 -1.00 -20.58
CA ILE A 128 28.88 -0.09 -20.79
C ILE A 128 29.63 -0.54 -22.06
N GLU A 129 29.80 0.39 -22.98
CA GLU A 129 30.52 0.12 -24.21
C GLU A 129 32.03 0.28 -23.98
N ILE A 130 32.78 -0.71 -24.43
CA ILE A 130 34.23 -0.69 -24.28
C ILE A 130 34.82 -0.22 -25.60
N ARG A 131 35.65 0.78 -25.51
CA ARG A 131 36.35 1.33 -26.68
C ARG A 131 37.78 0.82 -26.78
#